data_15c1bb519bc97b3e0ed3de315311b15b
#
_entry.id   15c1bb519bc97b3e0ed3de315311b15b
#
_cell.length_a   1.000
_cell.length_b   1.000
_cell.length_c   1.000
_cell.angle_alpha   90.00
_cell.angle_beta   90.00
_cell.angle_gamma   90.00
#
_symmetry.space_group_name_H-M   'P 1'
#
loop_
_entity.id
_entity.type
_entity.pdbx_description
1 polymer ?
#
loop_
_entity_poly.entity_id
_entity_poly.type
_entity_poly.pdbx_seq_one_letter_code
_entity_poly.pdbx_strand_id
1 'polypeptide(L)'
;GMVSPLRIAREAAKVGGAGAEKYLDELIVWRELAYTFCFYRPEHESLDAIPEWAAETLHAHKTDPRPALLDWETLARGQTGDPLWDAAQRSLLIQGELHNNVRMTWGKAFLAWTANASEALRLMIDLNHRYALDGRDPASYGGLLWCLGQFDRPHTPPRKITGTVRTRPTREHSRRLDPEKYLAKVTRALHTPTPRVAVIGAGVSGLIAARTLRDHGFTVTVFEKSRGCGGRSATRRVDSRICFDHGAQYFTARDPHFARHVGAWIEQEAVAEWTGRMVDVERGQVRPKADQPRRYVGTPGMTAVARHLAADVPVCLETRIARMDHTPGGWQLRDAASEPHGPFDHVVVSLPSPQAAELLGDHAFAAEVRSVGMTPCWAVLAAFDGRIETAWDAAFVHQSLVAWAARNSSKPGRDPLIDCWVLHATPDWSAAHLDLAPDDVCVLLLKEFAEILGTPIPPALHLDAHRWLFSAAPLVLESLSLSLFDPGTGLAVCGDWMAGGRLEGAFRSGVAAAGCILRQAGILAVKSIQPRLPGLQG
;
A
#
# COMPACT_ATOMS: atom_id res chain seq x y z
N GLY A 1 0.33 26.92 -13.32
CA GLY A 1 -0.54 27.83 -13.85
C GLY A 1 -1.20 28.91 -13.00
N MET A 2 -0.94 29.06 -11.68
CA MET A 2 -1.59 30.11 -10.86
C MET A 2 -1.06 31.51 -11.14
N VAL A 3 0.18 31.64 -11.58
CA VAL A 3 0.80 32.93 -11.94
C VAL A 3 1.56 32.80 -13.25
N SER A 4 1.46 33.81 -14.13
CA SER A 4 2.21 33.83 -15.39
C SER A 4 3.72 33.92 -15.12
N PRO A 5 4.57 33.08 -15.74
CA PRO A 5 6.03 33.22 -15.65
C PRO A 5 6.55 34.59 -16.06
N LEU A 6 5.91 35.20 -17.05
CA LEU A 6 6.27 36.57 -17.50
C LEU A 6 6.03 37.61 -16.41
N ARG A 7 4.93 37.47 -15.62
CA ARG A 7 4.68 38.36 -14.48
C ARG A 7 5.77 38.18 -13.42
N ILE A 8 6.11 36.96 -13.10
CA ILE A 8 7.17 36.64 -12.13
C ILE A 8 8.51 37.22 -12.60
N ALA A 9 8.86 37.02 -13.88
CA ALA A 9 10.08 37.55 -14.45
C ALA A 9 10.13 39.10 -14.36
N ARG A 10 9.02 39.81 -14.66
CA ARG A 10 8.95 41.26 -14.53
C ARG A 10 9.15 41.74 -13.09
N GLU A 11 8.51 41.06 -12.13
CA GLU A 11 8.67 41.42 -10.71
C GLU A 11 10.11 41.14 -10.23
N ALA A 12 10.72 40.03 -10.61
CA ALA A 12 12.12 39.74 -10.29
C ALA A 12 13.10 40.78 -10.90
N ALA A 13 12.86 41.18 -12.15
CA ALA A 13 13.69 42.22 -12.80
C ALA A 13 13.60 43.57 -12.09
N LYS A 14 12.43 43.95 -11.53
CA LYS A 14 12.27 45.18 -10.73
C LYS A 14 13.06 45.11 -9.44
N VAL A 15 13.17 43.97 -8.79
CA VAL A 15 13.97 43.77 -7.57
C VAL A 15 15.45 44.00 -7.84
N GLY A 16 15.95 43.48 -8.99
CA GLY A 16 17.35 43.65 -9.42
C GLY A 16 18.36 42.92 -8.55
N GLY A 17 19.64 43.07 -8.92
CA GLY A 17 20.81 42.51 -8.22
C GLY A 17 21.07 41.04 -8.53
N ALA A 18 22.21 40.51 -8.06
CA ALA A 18 22.70 39.16 -8.41
C ALA A 18 21.73 38.02 -8.08
N GLY A 19 20.91 38.16 -7.02
CA GLY A 19 19.90 37.20 -6.66
C GLY A 19 18.75 37.12 -7.69
N ALA A 20 18.29 38.28 -8.16
CA ALA A 20 17.26 38.36 -9.19
C ALA A 20 17.79 37.88 -10.55
N GLU A 21 19.01 38.21 -10.90
CA GLU A 21 19.66 37.70 -12.13
C GLU A 21 19.77 36.18 -12.12
N LYS A 22 20.22 35.59 -11.00
CA LYS A 22 20.28 34.13 -10.88
C LYS A 22 18.89 33.48 -10.92
N TYR A 23 17.89 34.10 -10.31
CA TYR A 23 16.50 33.61 -10.37
C TYR A 23 15.95 33.65 -11.80
N LEU A 24 16.22 34.73 -12.54
CA LEU A 24 15.80 34.86 -13.94
C LEU A 24 16.52 33.87 -14.86
N ASP A 25 17.79 33.55 -14.61
CA ASP A 25 18.52 32.49 -15.31
C ASP A 25 17.82 31.15 -15.12
N GLU A 26 17.47 30.78 -13.90
CA GLU A 26 16.72 29.52 -13.63
C GLU A 26 15.32 29.52 -14.27
N LEU A 27 14.58 30.64 -14.15
CA LEU A 27 13.19 30.72 -14.62
C LEU A 27 13.10 30.81 -16.15
N ILE A 28 13.98 31.57 -16.81
CA ILE A 28 13.90 31.83 -18.24
C ILE A 28 14.75 30.81 -19.01
N VAL A 29 16.03 30.64 -18.64
CA VAL A 29 16.95 29.82 -19.43
C VAL A 29 16.66 28.33 -19.19
N TRP A 30 16.81 27.88 -17.96
CA TRP A 30 16.73 26.43 -17.66
C TRP A 30 15.31 25.87 -17.81
N ARG A 31 14.31 26.64 -17.42
CA ARG A 31 12.92 26.24 -17.62
C ARG A 31 12.58 26.14 -19.12
N GLU A 32 12.87 27.16 -19.91
CA GLU A 32 12.54 27.18 -21.33
C GLU A 32 13.37 26.13 -22.12
N LEU A 33 14.61 25.87 -21.71
CA LEU A 33 15.40 24.77 -22.26
C LEU A 33 14.72 23.42 -22.04
N ALA A 34 14.21 23.17 -20.83
CA ALA A 34 13.51 21.94 -20.53
C ALA A 34 12.18 21.83 -21.30
N TYR A 35 11.43 22.92 -21.45
CA TYR A 35 10.21 22.96 -22.25
C TYR A 35 10.48 22.65 -23.73
N THR A 36 11.47 23.31 -24.30
CA THR A 36 11.89 23.07 -25.70
C THR A 36 12.35 21.64 -25.88
N PHE A 37 13.15 21.12 -24.96
CA PHE A 37 13.62 19.74 -24.97
C PHE A 37 12.44 18.75 -24.99
N CYS A 38 11.51 18.82 -24.05
CA CYS A 38 10.37 17.93 -23.97
C CYS A 38 9.44 18.05 -25.19
N PHE A 39 9.34 19.24 -25.79
CA PHE A 39 8.54 19.43 -27.01
C PHE A 39 9.11 18.68 -28.23
N TYR A 40 10.44 18.70 -28.37
CA TYR A 40 11.12 18.06 -29.52
C TYR A 40 11.55 16.60 -29.26
N ARG A 41 11.51 16.13 -28.01
CA ARG A 41 11.94 14.80 -27.59
C ARG A 41 10.79 14.07 -26.88
N PRO A 42 9.88 13.44 -27.67
CA PRO A 42 8.74 12.72 -27.11
C PRO A 42 9.17 11.53 -26.23
N GLU A 43 10.39 11.00 -26.41
CA GLU A 43 11.02 9.94 -25.63
C GLU A 43 11.61 10.41 -24.29
N HIS A 44 11.31 11.61 -23.83
CA HIS A 44 11.90 12.22 -22.61
C HIS A 44 11.62 11.44 -21.29
N GLU A 45 10.80 10.39 -21.34
CA GLU A 45 10.61 9.45 -20.22
C GLU A 45 11.52 8.20 -20.31
N SER A 46 12.41 8.12 -21.32
CA SER A 46 13.33 7.01 -21.53
C SER A 46 14.80 7.44 -21.57
N LEU A 47 15.70 6.47 -21.49
CA LEU A 47 17.14 6.74 -21.64
C LEU A 47 17.53 7.15 -23.07
N ASP A 48 16.65 6.97 -24.06
CA ASP A 48 16.91 7.40 -25.42
C ASP A 48 16.95 8.93 -25.57
N ALA A 49 16.46 9.63 -24.54
CA ALA A 49 16.46 11.08 -24.51
C ALA A 49 17.79 11.67 -24.06
N ILE A 50 18.65 10.95 -23.31
CA ILE A 50 19.92 11.48 -22.80
C ILE A 50 21.01 11.48 -23.89
N PRO A 51 22.08 12.28 -23.76
CA PRO A 51 23.18 12.29 -24.71
C PRO A 51 23.86 10.93 -24.82
N GLU A 52 24.32 10.59 -26.03
CA GLU A 52 24.97 9.32 -26.35
C GLU A 52 26.11 8.98 -25.39
N TRP A 53 27.00 9.93 -25.10
CA TRP A 53 28.10 9.75 -24.15
C TRP A 53 27.62 9.31 -22.75
N ALA A 54 26.47 9.80 -22.32
CA ALA A 54 25.90 9.45 -21.03
C ALA A 54 25.25 8.06 -21.06
N ALA A 55 24.54 7.73 -22.13
CA ALA A 55 23.95 6.40 -22.32
C ALA A 55 25.05 5.33 -22.40
N GLU A 56 26.10 5.55 -23.17
CA GLU A 56 27.25 4.65 -23.30
C GLU A 56 27.95 4.41 -21.98
N THR A 57 28.30 5.47 -21.24
CA THR A 57 28.99 5.31 -19.97
C THR A 57 28.13 4.61 -18.91
N LEU A 58 26.82 4.90 -18.82
CA LEU A 58 25.91 4.23 -17.91
C LEU A 58 25.71 2.74 -18.31
N HIS A 59 25.71 2.45 -19.62
CA HIS A 59 25.64 1.08 -20.10
C HIS A 59 26.91 0.29 -19.78
N ALA A 60 28.10 0.90 -19.98
CA ALA A 60 29.40 0.26 -19.65
C ALA A 60 29.51 -0.10 -18.17
N HIS A 61 28.87 0.70 -17.29
CA HIS A 61 28.89 0.52 -15.83
C HIS A 61 27.63 -0.19 -15.26
N LYS A 62 26.79 -0.78 -16.11
CA LYS A 62 25.53 -1.43 -15.67
C LYS A 62 25.74 -2.63 -14.76
N THR A 63 26.87 -3.34 -14.90
CA THR A 63 27.21 -4.53 -14.11
C THR A 63 28.05 -4.23 -12.86
N ASP A 64 28.40 -2.96 -12.65
CA ASP A 64 29.12 -2.58 -11.44
C ASP A 64 28.30 -2.92 -10.18
N PRO A 65 28.93 -3.46 -9.12
CA PRO A 65 28.20 -3.80 -7.90
C PRO A 65 27.62 -2.56 -7.24
N ARG A 66 26.32 -2.63 -6.90
CA ARG A 66 25.62 -1.59 -6.16
C ARG A 66 25.83 -1.78 -4.66
N PRO A 67 25.95 -0.70 -3.88
CA PRO A 67 26.09 -0.81 -2.42
C PRO A 67 24.85 -1.42 -1.76
N ALA A 68 23.67 -1.15 -2.32
CA ALA A 68 22.40 -1.76 -1.93
C ALA A 68 21.42 -1.67 -3.11
N LEU A 69 20.49 -2.61 -3.19
CA LEU A 69 19.28 -2.46 -4.01
C LEU A 69 18.12 -2.15 -3.06
N LEU A 70 17.40 -1.06 -3.32
CA LEU A 70 16.29 -0.62 -2.50
C LEU A 70 14.97 -0.77 -3.25
N ASP A 71 13.99 -1.37 -2.59
CA ASP A 71 12.66 -1.54 -3.12
C ASP A 71 11.91 -0.21 -3.25
N TRP A 72 10.83 -0.24 -4.05
CA TRP A 72 10.03 0.94 -4.32
C TRP A 72 9.43 1.58 -3.05
N GLU A 73 8.96 0.78 -2.09
CA GLU A 73 8.29 1.29 -0.89
C GLU A 73 9.28 1.98 0.05
N THR A 74 10.46 1.41 0.22
CA THR A 74 11.59 2.00 0.97
C THR A 74 11.94 3.38 0.42
N LEU A 75 12.06 3.49 -0.91
CA LEU A 75 12.31 4.78 -1.58
C LEU A 75 11.11 5.72 -1.44
N ALA A 76 9.90 5.27 -1.73
CA ALA A 76 8.70 6.09 -1.69
C ALA A 76 8.44 6.71 -0.31
N ARG A 77 8.78 6.01 0.76
CA ARG A 77 8.57 6.43 2.15
C ARG A 77 9.74 7.19 2.76
N GLY A 78 10.86 7.31 2.06
CA GLY A 78 12.07 7.94 2.61
C GLY A 78 12.61 7.19 3.83
N GLN A 79 12.86 5.88 3.65
CA GLN A 79 13.37 4.96 4.67
C GLN A 79 14.66 4.26 4.22
N THR A 80 15.47 4.94 3.43
CA THR A 80 16.72 4.40 2.87
C THR A 80 17.84 4.27 3.90
N GLY A 81 17.72 4.96 5.03
CA GLY A 81 18.77 5.10 6.03
C GLY A 81 19.79 6.22 5.72
N ASP A 82 19.64 6.92 4.61
CA ASP A 82 20.40 8.15 4.32
C ASP A 82 19.61 9.37 4.82
N PRO A 83 20.05 10.05 5.90
CA PRO A 83 19.25 11.09 6.53
C PRO A 83 18.90 12.27 5.63
N LEU A 84 19.80 12.67 4.72
CA LEU A 84 19.55 13.77 3.80
C LEU A 84 18.56 13.38 2.71
N TRP A 85 18.72 12.17 2.17
CA TRP A 85 17.84 11.67 1.13
C TRP A 85 16.43 11.42 1.68
N ASP A 86 16.33 10.81 2.84
CA ASP A 86 15.06 10.55 3.53
C ASP A 86 14.34 11.86 3.87
N ALA A 87 15.08 12.89 4.33
CA ALA A 87 14.52 14.22 4.53
C ALA A 87 14.02 14.85 3.22
N ALA A 88 14.74 14.66 2.11
CA ALA A 88 14.33 15.14 0.80
C ALA A 88 13.04 14.44 0.32
N GLN A 89 12.94 13.12 0.48
CA GLN A 89 11.73 12.39 0.15
C GLN A 89 10.54 12.79 1.04
N ARG A 90 10.75 13.03 2.33
CA ARG A 90 9.72 13.56 3.24
C ARG A 90 9.26 14.96 2.85
N SER A 91 10.15 15.81 2.31
CA SER A 91 9.74 17.10 1.75
C SER A 91 8.72 16.92 0.62
N LEU A 92 8.94 15.95 -0.28
CA LEU A 92 7.98 15.61 -1.33
C LEU A 92 6.66 15.10 -0.76
N LEU A 93 6.70 14.20 0.23
CA LEU A 93 5.51 13.62 0.85
C LEU A 93 4.66 14.65 1.60
N ILE A 94 5.28 15.54 2.36
CA ILE A 94 4.59 16.48 3.25
C ILE A 94 4.27 17.80 2.55
N GLN A 95 5.22 18.35 1.79
CA GLN A 95 5.12 19.68 1.22
C GLN A 95 4.94 19.70 -0.31
N GLY A 96 5.17 18.57 -0.98
CA GLY A 96 5.10 18.49 -2.44
C GLY A 96 6.21 19.25 -3.15
N GLU A 97 7.23 19.72 -2.44
CA GLU A 97 8.32 20.50 -3.01
C GLU A 97 9.70 19.89 -2.74
N LEU A 98 10.62 20.14 -3.63
CA LEU A 98 12.01 19.74 -3.48
C LEU A 98 12.92 20.81 -4.09
N HIS A 99 13.72 21.46 -3.25
CA HIS A 99 14.66 22.49 -3.70
C HIS A 99 15.60 21.93 -4.78
N ASN A 100 15.82 22.65 -5.88
CA ASN A 100 16.56 22.17 -7.05
C ASN A 100 17.92 21.51 -6.69
N ASN A 101 18.73 22.13 -5.84
CA ASN A 101 19.99 21.53 -5.42
C ASN A 101 19.84 20.20 -4.68
N VAL A 102 18.79 20.05 -3.88
CA VAL A 102 18.50 18.81 -3.16
C VAL A 102 17.90 17.78 -4.12
N ARG A 103 17.07 18.19 -5.09
CA ARG A 103 16.52 17.34 -6.16
C ARG A 103 17.64 16.63 -6.95
N MET A 104 18.70 17.36 -7.28
CA MET A 104 19.86 16.78 -7.96
C MET A 104 20.58 15.71 -7.11
N THR A 105 20.68 15.91 -5.80
CA THR A 105 21.26 14.91 -4.89
C THR A 105 20.33 13.71 -4.72
N TRP A 106 19.04 13.96 -4.53
CA TRP A 106 17.99 12.96 -4.46
C TRP A 106 17.98 12.08 -5.71
N GLY A 107 17.92 12.68 -6.90
CA GLY A 107 17.85 11.92 -8.16
C GLY A 107 19.12 11.12 -8.48
N LYS A 108 20.31 11.70 -8.23
CA LYS A 108 21.56 10.99 -8.52
C LYS A 108 21.82 9.77 -7.61
N ALA A 109 21.20 9.69 -6.45
CA ALA A 109 21.32 8.56 -5.55
C ALA A 109 20.67 7.28 -6.10
N PHE A 110 19.61 7.39 -6.92
CA PHE A 110 18.92 6.23 -7.50
C PHE A 110 19.85 5.31 -8.28
N LEU A 111 20.86 5.85 -8.98
CA LEU A 111 21.83 5.02 -9.71
C LEU A 111 22.59 4.03 -8.82
N ALA A 112 22.80 4.37 -7.56
CA ALA A 112 23.48 3.52 -6.60
C ALA A 112 22.54 2.47 -5.95
N TRP A 113 21.23 2.65 -6.03
CA TRP A 113 20.21 1.85 -5.32
C TRP A 113 19.29 1.05 -6.24
N THR A 114 19.50 1.12 -7.55
CA THR A 114 18.71 0.39 -8.56
C THR A 114 19.59 -0.51 -9.40
N ALA A 115 18.99 -1.53 -10.00
CA ALA A 115 19.73 -2.51 -10.80
C ALA A 115 20.44 -1.88 -12.02
N ASN A 116 19.83 -0.83 -12.59
CA ASN A 116 20.35 -0.15 -13.79
C ASN A 116 19.78 1.28 -13.94
N ALA A 117 20.33 2.05 -14.87
CA ALA A 117 19.93 3.43 -15.10
C ALA A 117 18.49 3.59 -15.60
N SER A 118 17.95 2.61 -16.35
CA SER A 118 16.56 2.65 -16.82
C SER A 118 15.58 2.54 -15.67
N GLU A 119 15.86 1.65 -14.72
CA GLU A 119 15.07 1.53 -13.50
C GLU A 119 15.20 2.78 -12.62
N ALA A 120 16.41 3.35 -12.49
CA ALA A 120 16.63 4.59 -11.78
C ALA A 120 15.75 5.72 -12.34
N LEU A 121 15.73 5.90 -13.67
CA LEU A 121 14.88 6.91 -14.31
C LEU A 121 13.40 6.64 -14.08
N ARG A 122 12.95 5.41 -14.25
CA ARG A 122 11.55 5.02 -14.04
C ARG A 122 11.09 5.33 -12.60
N LEU A 123 11.91 5.03 -11.60
CA LEU A 123 11.59 5.31 -10.19
C LEU A 123 11.64 6.80 -9.87
N MET A 124 12.63 7.54 -10.39
CA MET A 124 12.67 8.99 -10.26
C MET A 124 11.42 9.67 -10.84
N ILE A 125 11.01 9.28 -12.04
CA ILE A 125 9.78 9.79 -12.68
C ILE A 125 8.56 9.44 -11.84
N ASP A 126 8.39 8.18 -11.43
CA ASP A 126 7.24 7.74 -10.64
C ASP A 126 7.11 8.53 -9.33
N LEU A 127 8.17 8.61 -8.53
CA LEU A 127 8.13 9.28 -7.24
C LEU A 127 7.97 10.80 -7.38
N ASN A 128 8.65 11.41 -8.35
CA ASN A 128 8.51 12.83 -8.61
C ASN A 128 7.09 13.19 -9.08
N HIS A 129 6.52 12.44 -10.02
CA HIS A 129 5.16 12.69 -10.52
C HIS A 129 4.09 12.44 -9.49
N ARG A 130 4.35 11.53 -8.56
CA ARG A 130 3.42 11.18 -7.50
C ARG A 130 3.33 12.24 -6.42
N TYR A 131 4.46 12.82 -6.05
CA TYR A 131 4.56 13.64 -4.84
C TYR A 131 4.87 15.11 -5.10
N ALA A 132 5.59 15.46 -6.16
CA ALA A 132 5.93 16.84 -6.44
C ALA A 132 4.76 17.62 -7.05
N LEU A 133 4.55 18.86 -6.58
CA LEU A 133 3.55 19.77 -7.16
C LEU A 133 3.85 20.12 -8.62
N ASP A 134 5.13 20.14 -9.00
CA ASP A 134 5.64 20.35 -10.36
C ASP A 134 5.95 19.05 -11.10
N GLY A 135 5.50 17.90 -10.59
CA GLY A 135 5.94 16.58 -11.00
C GLY A 135 5.86 16.29 -12.50
N ARG A 136 4.86 16.84 -13.20
CA ARG A 136 4.65 16.67 -14.65
C ARG A 136 5.00 17.90 -15.47
N ASP A 137 5.65 18.87 -14.88
CA ASP A 137 6.17 20.04 -15.60
C ASP A 137 7.42 19.64 -16.40
N PRO A 138 7.61 20.13 -17.64
CA PRO A 138 8.81 19.88 -18.42
C PRO A 138 10.12 20.21 -17.70
N ALA A 139 10.12 21.24 -16.84
CA ALA A 139 11.29 21.57 -16.02
C ALA A 139 11.66 20.46 -15.04
N SER A 140 10.67 19.70 -14.56
CA SER A 140 10.87 18.53 -13.71
C SER A 140 11.58 17.40 -14.47
N TYR A 141 11.13 17.08 -15.68
CA TYR A 141 11.80 16.10 -16.55
C TYR A 141 13.24 16.51 -16.87
N GLY A 142 13.46 17.78 -17.20
CA GLY A 142 14.81 18.31 -17.42
C GLY A 142 15.73 18.08 -16.23
N GLY A 143 15.23 18.30 -15.01
CA GLY A 143 15.96 18.07 -13.76
C GLY A 143 16.26 16.57 -13.50
N LEU A 144 15.30 15.68 -13.76
CA LEU A 144 15.49 14.24 -13.60
C LEU A 144 16.50 13.66 -14.60
N LEU A 145 16.37 14.04 -15.88
CA LEU A 145 17.31 13.62 -16.91
C LEU A 145 18.72 14.22 -16.71
N TRP A 146 18.82 15.39 -16.13
CA TRP A 146 20.12 15.97 -15.73
C TRP A 146 20.84 15.09 -14.69
N CYS A 147 20.11 14.38 -13.85
CA CYS A 147 20.72 13.40 -12.96
C CYS A 147 21.46 12.30 -13.71
N LEU A 148 21.08 12.03 -14.98
CA LEU A 148 21.63 11.01 -15.84
C LEU A 148 22.55 11.57 -16.97
N GLY A 149 22.86 12.87 -16.95
CA GLY A 149 23.81 13.50 -17.86
C GLY A 149 23.21 14.44 -18.91
N GLN A 150 21.88 14.57 -19.02
CA GLN A 150 21.25 15.56 -19.90
C GLN A 150 21.68 16.98 -19.48
N PHE A 151 21.99 17.82 -20.44
CA PHE A 151 22.49 19.20 -20.26
C PHE A 151 23.82 19.30 -19.49
N ASP A 152 24.57 18.20 -19.32
CA ASP A 152 25.85 18.14 -18.66
C ASP A 152 26.95 17.69 -19.64
N ARG A 153 28.18 17.57 -19.16
CA ARG A 153 29.34 17.10 -19.91
C ARG A 153 29.99 15.92 -19.19
N PRO A 154 30.79 15.08 -19.89
CA PRO A 154 31.54 14.01 -19.26
C PRO A 154 32.50 14.52 -18.17
N HIS A 155 32.51 13.85 -17.02
CA HIS A 155 33.41 14.12 -15.90
C HIS A 155 34.44 13.00 -15.76
N THR A 156 35.72 13.33 -15.88
CA THR A 156 36.83 12.39 -15.74
C THR A 156 37.54 12.54 -14.40
N PRO A 157 38.11 11.47 -13.83
CA PRO A 157 38.06 10.09 -14.31
C PRO A 157 36.68 9.42 -14.08
N PRO A 158 36.33 8.37 -14.86
CA PRO A 158 35.10 7.60 -14.65
C PRO A 158 35.04 7.02 -13.24
N ARG A 159 33.83 6.93 -12.70
CA ARG A 159 33.55 6.35 -11.38
C ARG A 159 32.70 5.08 -11.51
N LYS A 160 32.81 4.17 -10.54
CA LYS A 160 31.94 2.98 -10.49
C LYS A 160 30.47 3.43 -10.53
N ILE A 161 29.63 2.63 -11.21
CA ILE A 161 28.18 2.81 -11.37
C ILE A 161 27.80 3.95 -12.30
N THR A 162 28.40 5.12 -12.15
CA THR A 162 27.99 6.34 -12.88
C THR A 162 28.89 6.65 -14.09
N GLY A 163 30.04 5.97 -14.21
CA GLY A 163 31.00 6.29 -15.25
C GLY A 163 31.40 7.75 -15.23
N THR A 164 31.27 8.43 -16.36
CA THR A 164 31.57 9.85 -16.52
C THR A 164 30.38 10.77 -16.20
N VAL A 165 29.21 10.23 -15.81
CA VAL A 165 28.11 11.06 -15.32
C VAL A 165 28.49 11.63 -13.95
N ARG A 166 28.30 12.94 -13.79
CA ARG A 166 28.66 13.67 -12.57
C ARG A 166 27.94 13.12 -11.36
N THR A 167 28.68 12.70 -10.34
CA THR A 167 28.13 12.27 -9.06
C THR A 167 27.82 13.44 -8.12
N ARG A 168 26.88 13.22 -7.20
CA ARG A 168 26.58 14.15 -6.11
C ARG A 168 26.21 13.36 -4.86
N PRO A 169 27.19 12.78 -4.15
CA PRO A 169 26.93 11.98 -2.96
C PRO A 169 26.25 12.80 -1.87
N THR A 170 25.26 12.21 -1.20
CA THR A 170 24.52 12.83 -0.09
C THR A 170 25.45 13.27 1.03
N ARG A 171 26.45 12.44 1.39
CA ARG A 171 27.46 12.77 2.38
C ARG A 171 28.26 14.03 2.06
N GLU A 172 28.58 14.30 0.79
CA GLU A 172 29.29 15.52 0.39
C GLU A 172 28.37 16.74 0.45
N HIS A 173 27.09 16.56 0.09
CA HIS A 173 26.11 17.63 0.14
C HIS A 173 25.77 18.00 1.60
N SER A 174 25.67 17.03 2.51
CA SER A 174 25.40 17.26 3.93
C SER A 174 26.45 18.15 4.62
N ARG A 175 27.70 18.17 4.10
CA ARG A 175 28.74 19.09 4.63
C ARG A 175 28.48 20.56 4.32
N ARG A 176 27.62 20.87 3.34
CA ARG A 176 27.29 22.23 2.88
C ARG A 176 25.88 22.65 3.28
N LEU A 177 25.11 21.74 3.80
CA LEU A 177 23.74 21.93 4.26
C LEU A 177 23.70 21.53 5.74
N ASP A 178 23.05 22.28 6.57
CA ASP A 178 22.73 21.88 7.94
C ASP A 178 21.59 20.83 7.87
N PRO A 179 21.88 19.51 8.06
CA PRO A 179 20.89 18.47 7.90
C PRO A 179 19.78 18.55 8.93
N GLU A 180 20.06 18.96 10.16
CA GLU A 180 19.06 19.07 11.22
C GLU A 180 18.09 20.20 10.93
N LYS A 181 18.62 21.36 10.54
CA LYS A 181 17.82 22.51 10.14
C LYS A 181 16.98 22.21 8.88
N TYR A 182 17.56 21.46 7.92
CA TYR A 182 16.82 21.03 6.74
C TYR A 182 15.71 20.05 7.12
N LEU A 183 16.01 19.05 7.93
CA LEU A 183 15.02 18.08 8.43
C LEU A 183 13.87 18.79 9.16
N ALA A 184 14.20 19.69 10.10
CA ALA A 184 13.19 20.47 10.83
C ALA A 184 12.31 21.30 9.89
N LYS A 185 12.88 21.87 8.82
CA LYS A 185 12.13 22.62 7.81
C LYS A 185 11.17 21.72 7.04
N VAL A 186 11.64 20.57 6.51
CA VAL A 186 10.84 19.73 5.61
C VAL A 186 9.84 18.83 6.33
N THR A 187 10.05 18.57 7.61
CA THR A 187 9.08 17.82 8.45
C THR A 187 8.08 18.73 9.17
N ARG A 188 8.20 20.06 8.99
CA ARG A 188 7.22 21.00 9.53
C ARG A 188 5.85 20.71 8.93
N ALA A 189 4.88 20.47 9.81
CA ALA A 189 3.50 20.26 9.39
C ALA A 189 2.97 21.44 8.57
N LEU A 190 2.22 21.15 7.51
CA LEU A 190 1.55 22.19 6.70
C LEU A 190 0.47 22.90 7.50
N HIS A 191 -0.11 22.22 8.48
CA HIS A 191 -1.13 22.76 9.37
C HIS A 191 -0.61 22.84 10.81
N THR A 192 -0.98 23.88 11.51
CA THR A 192 -0.67 24.05 12.93
C THR A 192 -1.98 24.36 13.67
N PRO A 193 -2.44 23.47 14.57
CA PRO A 193 -1.82 22.21 14.98
C PRO A 193 -1.86 21.14 13.90
N THR A 194 -0.97 20.12 13.99
CA THR A 194 -0.98 18.95 13.09
C THR A 194 -2.30 18.18 13.26
N PRO A 195 -3.04 17.86 12.18
CA PRO A 195 -4.29 17.13 12.28
C PRO A 195 -4.10 15.74 12.91
N ARG A 196 -5.01 15.40 13.81
CA ARG A 196 -5.05 14.13 14.53
C ARG A 196 -6.12 13.23 13.94
N VAL A 197 -5.74 12.01 13.60
CA VAL A 197 -6.64 11.04 12.96
C VAL A 197 -6.76 9.78 13.81
N ALA A 198 -7.98 9.38 14.11
CA ALA A 198 -8.27 8.07 14.65
C ALA A 198 -8.63 7.10 13.52
N VAL A 199 -8.04 5.91 13.52
CA VAL A 199 -8.42 4.81 12.63
C VAL A 199 -8.98 3.68 13.47
N ILE A 200 -10.19 3.25 13.19
CA ILE A 200 -10.88 2.20 13.95
C ILE A 200 -10.86 0.91 13.13
N GLY A 201 -10.05 -0.06 13.59
CA GLY A 201 -9.79 -1.33 12.94
C GLY A 201 -8.39 -1.43 12.32
N ALA A 202 -7.58 -2.39 12.81
CA ALA A 202 -6.25 -2.71 12.30
C ALA A 202 -6.24 -3.86 11.26
N GLY A 203 -7.25 -3.90 10.40
CA GLY A 203 -7.24 -4.67 9.15
C GLY A 203 -6.39 -3.98 8.08
N VAL A 204 -6.18 -4.64 6.92
CA VAL A 204 -5.36 -4.09 5.83
C VAL A 204 -5.85 -2.71 5.39
N SER A 205 -7.17 -2.49 5.29
CA SER A 205 -7.74 -1.21 4.87
C SER A 205 -7.43 -0.08 5.85
N GLY A 206 -7.63 -0.31 7.16
CA GLY A 206 -7.31 0.69 8.19
C GLY A 206 -5.82 0.97 8.29
N LEU A 207 -4.98 -0.07 8.24
CA LEU A 207 -3.53 0.08 8.35
C LEU A 207 -2.92 0.84 7.17
N ILE A 208 -3.36 0.58 5.93
CA ILE A 208 -2.86 1.33 4.78
C ILE A 208 -3.35 2.78 4.80
N ALA A 209 -4.58 3.04 5.27
CA ALA A 209 -5.06 4.41 5.47
C ALA A 209 -4.22 5.14 6.53
N ALA A 210 -4.00 4.51 7.68
CA ALA A 210 -3.19 5.05 8.77
C ALA A 210 -1.75 5.36 8.33
N ARG A 211 -1.11 4.40 7.66
CA ARG A 211 0.26 4.54 7.16
C ARG A 211 0.37 5.67 6.13
N THR A 212 -0.57 5.73 5.18
CA THR A 212 -0.60 6.78 4.17
C THR A 212 -0.74 8.17 4.80
N LEU A 213 -1.65 8.35 5.75
CA LEU A 213 -1.85 9.62 6.42
C LEU A 213 -0.61 10.03 7.25
N ARG A 214 -0.01 9.07 7.96
CA ARG A 214 1.20 9.31 8.74
C ARG A 214 2.39 9.72 7.87
N ASP A 215 2.59 9.04 6.73
CA ASP A 215 3.66 9.36 5.79
C ASP A 215 3.51 10.78 5.21
N HIS A 216 2.28 11.31 5.16
CA HIS A 216 1.98 12.69 4.78
C HIS A 216 1.91 13.67 5.96
N GLY A 217 2.43 13.29 7.13
CA GLY A 217 2.65 14.19 8.27
C GLY A 217 1.48 14.32 9.25
N PHE A 218 0.45 13.48 9.18
CA PHE A 218 -0.63 13.48 10.17
C PHE A 218 -0.24 12.71 11.44
N THR A 219 -0.80 13.11 12.57
CA THR A 219 -0.72 12.33 13.80
C THR A 219 -1.84 11.27 13.82
N VAL A 220 -1.46 10.01 13.69
CA VAL A 220 -2.42 8.90 13.54
C VAL A 220 -2.35 7.98 14.73
N THR A 221 -3.53 7.52 15.21
CA THR A 221 -3.66 6.44 16.19
C THR A 221 -4.66 5.42 15.66
N VAL A 222 -4.29 4.15 15.65
CA VAL A 222 -5.16 3.03 15.26
C VAL A 222 -5.68 2.34 16.51
N PHE A 223 -6.98 2.03 16.55
CA PHE A 223 -7.64 1.28 17.62
C PHE A 223 -8.08 -0.08 17.11
N GLU A 224 -7.64 -1.15 17.75
CA GLU A 224 -7.95 -2.54 17.40
C GLU A 224 -8.48 -3.31 18.60
N LYS A 225 -9.63 -3.95 18.44
CA LYS A 225 -10.27 -4.72 19.50
C LYS A 225 -9.53 -6.02 19.85
N SER A 226 -8.76 -6.55 18.91
CA SER A 226 -8.06 -7.84 19.03
C SER A 226 -6.67 -7.66 19.63
N ARG A 227 -6.06 -8.78 20.05
CA ARG A 227 -4.68 -8.85 20.55
C ARG A 227 -3.61 -8.66 19.47
N GLY A 228 -4.00 -8.45 18.22
CA GLY A 228 -3.07 -8.28 17.09
C GLY A 228 -3.74 -7.74 15.86
N CYS A 229 -2.91 -7.15 14.98
CA CYS A 229 -3.35 -6.63 13.69
C CYS A 229 -3.66 -7.77 12.70
N GLY A 230 -4.47 -7.45 11.67
CA GLY A 230 -4.72 -8.34 10.54
C GLY A 230 -6.19 -8.56 10.22
N GLY A 231 -7.06 -8.51 11.21
CA GLY A 231 -8.49 -8.77 11.01
C GLY A 231 -8.69 -10.13 10.30
N ARG A 232 -9.38 -10.12 9.15
CA ARG A 232 -9.64 -11.34 8.35
C ARG A 232 -8.41 -11.90 7.61
N SER A 233 -7.27 -11.24 7.63
CA SER A 233 -5.98 -11.78 7.17
C SER A 233 -5.10 -12.28 8.33
N ALA A 234 -5.69 -12.55 9.49
CA ALA A 234 -4.97 -13.05 10.65
C ALA A 234 -4.55 -14.52 10.47
N THR A 235 -3.39 -14.86 11.04
CA THR A 235 -2.88 -16.22 11.18
C THR A 235 -3.06 -16.65 12.62
N ARG A 236 -3.75 -17.76 12.86
CA ARG A 236 -3.87 -18.40 14.18
C ARG A 236 -2.64 -19.26 14.41
N ARG A 237 -1.96 -19.03 15.53
CA ARG A 237 -0.83 -19.84 15.98
C ARG A 237 -1.27 -20.70 17.15
N VAL A 238 -1.00 -22.00 17.07
CA VAL A 238 -1.19 -22.97 18.14
C VAL A 238 0.09 -23.05 18.96
N ASP A 239 1.21 -23.24 18.24
CA ASP A 239 2.56 -23.28 18.81
C ASP A 239 3.60 -22.72 17.82
N SER A 240 4.87 -23.07 17.99
CA SER A 240 5.96 -22.61 17.12
C SER A 240 5.93 -23.24 15.72
N ARG A 241 5.27 -24.38 15.53
CA ARG A 241 5.23 -25.17 14.30
C ARG A 241 3.86 -25.20 13.64
N ILE A 242 2.77 -25.21 14.43
CA ILE A 242 1.40 -25.31 13.97
C ILE A 242 0.78 -23.91 13.87
N CYS A 243 0.47 -23.51 12.66
CA CYS A 243 -0.22 -22.25 12.40
C CYS A 243 -1.19 -22.37 11.20
N PHE A 244 -2.22 -21.53 11.20
CA PHE A 244 -3.29 -21.55 10.20
C PHE A 244 -3.66 -20.15 9.75
N ASP A 245 -3.67 -19.91 8.45
CA ASP A 245 -4.30 -18.74 7.86
C ASP A 245 -5.80 -19.02 7.74
N HIS A 246 -6.55 -18.75 8.80
CA HIS A 246 -7.92 -19.19 8.94
C HIS A 246 -8.96 -18.25 8.31
N GLY A 247 -8.55 -17.08 7.85
CA GLY A 247 -9.36 -16.16 7.05
C GLY A 247 -8.92 -16.16 5.59
N ALA A 248 -8.34 -15.06 5.12
CA ALA A 248 -7.80 -14.96 3.76
C ALA A 248 -6.70 -16.02 3.52
N GLN A 249 -6.91 -16.84 2.51
CA GLN A 249 -6.00 -17.94 2.21
C GLN A 249 -4.81 -17.54 1.34
N TYR A 250 -5.05 -16.60 0.47
CA TYR A 250 -4.11 -15.97 -0.45
C TYR A 250 -4.71 -14.67 -0.97
N PHE A 251 -3.96 -13.93 -1.75
CA PHE A 251 -4.46 -12.79 -2.51
C PHE A 251 -3.83 -12.73 -3.91
N THR A 252 -4.45 -11.96 -4.79
CA THR A 252 -3.97 -11.64 -6.13
C THR A 252 -3.73 -10.13 -6.21
N ALA A 253 -2.88 -9.69 -7.13
CA ALA A 253 -2.59 -8.28 -7.37
C ALA A 253 -2.84 -7.98 -8.86
N ARG A 254 -3.95 -7.31 -9.16
CA ARG A 254 -4.38 -6.93 -10.51
C ARG A 254 -4.26 -5.43 -10.74
N ASP A 255 -4.56 -4.64 -9.71
CA ASP A 255 -4.39 -3.19 -9.73
C ASP A 255 -2.88 -2.85 -9.76
N PRO A 256 -2.40 -2.03 -10.72
CA PRO A 256 -0.97 -1.72 -10.85
C PRO A 256 -0.36 -1.05 -9.61
N HIS A 257 -1.15 -0.25 -8.87
CA HIS A 257 -0.67 0.37 -7.64
C HIS A 257 -0.49 -0.66 -6.53
N PHE A 258 -1.46 -1.57 -6.39
CA PHE A 258 -1.35 -2.66 -5.42
C PHE A 258 -0.24 -3.62 -5.79
N ALA A 259 -0.11 -4.00 -7.07
CA ALA A 259 0.96 -4.89 -7.56
C ALA A 259 2.37 -4.33 -7.25
N ARG A 260 2.54 -3.02 -7.32
CA ARG A 260 3.81 -2.35 -6.96
C ARG A 260 4.16 -2.53 -5.47
N HIS A 261 3.18 -2.36 -4.59
CA HIS A 261 3.37 -2.62 -3.16
C HIS A 261 3.67 -4.09 -2.89
N VAL A 262 2.96 -5.00 -3.56
CA VAL A 262 3.21 -6.45 -3.44
C VAL A 262 4.64 -6.79 -3.90
N GLY A 263 5.14 -6.16 -4.96
CA GLY A 263 6.53 -6.29 -5.41
C GLY A 263 7.52 -5.90 -4.30
N ALA A 264 7.33 -4.74 -3.68
CA ALA A 264 8.15 -4.28 -2.57
C ALA A 264 8.06 -5.22 -1.36
N TRP A 265 6.86 -5.71 -1.02
CA TRP A 265 6.67 -6.66 0.09
C TRP A 265 7.32 -8.01 -0.15
N ILE A 266 7.47 -8.43 -1.42
CA ILE A 266 8.24 -9.63 -1.78
C ILE A 266 9.74 -9.39 -1.55
N GLU A 267 10.27 -8.26 -1.98
CA GLU A 267 11.67 -7.87 -1.77
C GLU A 267 12.00 -7.73 -0.28
N GLN A 268 11.03 -7.32 0.55
CA GLN A 268 11.15 -7.23 2.01
C GLN A 268 10.75 -8.52 2.74
N GLU A 269 10.55 -9.63 2.03
CA GLU A 269 10.21 -10.96 2.57
C GLU A 269 8.91 -11.02 3.40
N ALA A 270 8.09 -9.97 3.36
CA ALA A 270 6.79 -9.94 4.02
C ALA A 270 5.72 -10.74 3.27
N VAL A 271 5.95 -10.99 1.96
CA VAL A 271 5.04 -11.70 1.04
C VAL A 271 5.86 -12.64 0.16
N ALA A 272 5.27 -13.76 -0.22
CA ALA A 272 5.83 -14.64 -1.24
C ALA A 272 4.75 -15.14 -2.20
N GLU A 273 5.16 -15.55 -3.41
CA GLU A 273 4.27 -16.22 -4.35
C GLU A 273 4.00 -17.65 -3.87
N TRP A 274 2.73 -18.04 -3.85
CA TRP A 274 2.32 -19.42 -3.56
C TRP A 274 2.06 -20.17 -4.86
N THR A 275 2.93 -21.12 -5.16
CA THR A 275 2.91 -21.96 -6.36
C THR A 275 2.21 -23.30 -6.16
N GLY A 276 1.43 -23.45 -5.07
CA GLY A 276 0.67 -24.65 -4.77
C GLY A 276 -0.30 -25.02 -5.90
N ARG A 277 -0.46 -26.33 -6.13
CA ARG A 277 -1.34 -26.87 -7.16
C ARG A 277 -2.81 -26.70 -6.76
N MET A 278 -3.52 -25.88 -7.52
CA MET A 278 -4.94 -25.60 -7.29
C MET A 278 -5.82 -26.31 -8.28
N VAL A 279 -6.91 -26.86 -7.78
CA VAL A 279 -7.87 -27.64 -8.56
C VAL A 279 -9.31 -27.19 -8.28
N ASP A 280 -10.20 -27.56 -9.17
CA ASP A 280 -11.64 -27.60 -8.92
C ASP A 280 -12.03 -29.06 -8.62
N VAL A 281 -12.82 -29.29 -7.55
CA VAL A 281 -13.33 -30.59 -7.18
C VAL A 281 -14.86 -30.58 -7.21
N GLU A 282 -15.46 -31.47 -7.96
CA GLU A 282 -16.89 -31.62 -8.05
C GLU A 282 -17.26 -33.10 -7.99
N ARG A 283 -18.05 -33.51 -6.98
CA ARG A 283 -18.48 -34.92 -6.79
C ARG A 283 -17.32 -35.93 -6.88
N GLY A 284 -16.20 -35.62 -6.21
CA GLY A 284 -14.98 -36.45 -6.20
C GLY A 284 -14.14 -36.39 -7.49
N GLN A 285 -14.59 -35.68 -8.52
CA GLN A 285 -13.79 -35.45 -9.73
C GLN A 285 -12.89 -34.26 -9.57
N VAL A 286 -11.58 -34.47 -9.72
CA VAL A 286 -10.54 -33.42 -9.65
C VAL A 286 -10.24 -32.92 -11.06
N ARG A 287 -10.34 -31.61 -11.27
CA ARG A 287 -10.03 -30.95 -12.54
C ARG A 287 -8.98 -29.85 -12.32
N PRO A 288 -7.96 -29.72 -13.18
CA PRO A 288 -7.05 -28.59 -13.12
C PRO A 288 -7.81 -27.25 -13.23
N LYS A 289 -7.40 -26.26 -12.44
CA LYS A 289 -7.96 -24.92 -12.55
C LYS A 289 -7.54 -24.27 -13.87
N ALA A 290 -8.49 -23.83 -14.68
CA ALA A 290 -8.23 -23.22 -15.99
C ALA A 290 -7.53 -21.85 -15.88
N ASP A 291 -7.95 -21.02 -14.92
CA ASP A 291 -7.35 -19.73 -14.63
C ASP A 291 -6.39 -19.83 -13.43
N GLN A 292 -5.11 -19.54 -13.67
CA GLN A 292 -4.08 -19.60 -12.65
C GLN A 292 -3.36 -18.24 -12.50
N PRO A 293 -4.05 -17.21 -11.98
CA PRO A 293 -3.38 -15.95 -11.67
C PRO A 293 -2.30 -16.19 -10.62
N ARG A 294 -1.25 -15.36 -10.63
CA ARG A 294 -0.26 -15.38 -9.55
C ARG A 294 -0.94 -15.14 -8.21
N ARG A 295 -0.67 -15.98 -7.24
CA ARG A 295 -1.22 -15.93 -5.90
C ARG A 295 -0.13 -15.65 -4.90
N TYR A 296 -0.43 -14.78 -3.97
CA TYR A 296 0.53 -14.33 -2.96
C TYR A 296 0.02 -14.64 -1.57
N VAL A 297 0.94 -14.89 -0.66
CA VAL A 297 0.67 -15.11 0.76
C VAL A 297 1.64 -14.29 1.60
N GLY A 298 1.20 -13.85 2.77
CA GLY A 298 2.10 -13.28 3.76
C GLY A 298 3.07 -14.34 4.31
N THR A 299 4.30 -13.98 4.65
CA THR A 299 5.35 -14.85 5.22
C THR A 299 5.82 -14.34 6.58
N PRO A 300 5.91 -15.22 7.61
CA PRO A 300 5.58 -16.64 7.66
C PRO A 300 4.09 -16.97 7.83
N GLY A 301 3.18 -16.06 7.68
CA GLY A 301 1.72 -16.21 7.77
C GLY A 301 1.03 -14.98 7.23
N MET A 302 -0.26 -15.06 6.90
CA MET A 302 -1.02 -13.96 6.29
C MET A 302 -1.02 -12.67 7.15
N THR A 303 -0.87 -12.79 8.48
CA THR A 303 -0.70 -11.65 9.38
C THR A 303 0.54 -10.79 9.06
N ALA A 304 1.54 -11.33 8.33
CA ALA A 304 2.76 -10.60 8.02
C ALA A 304 2.49 -9.31 7.23
N VAL A 305 1.52 -9.34 6.32
CA VAL A 305 1.10 -8.13 5.56
C VAL A 305 0.63 -7.02 6.51
N ALA A 306 -0.23 -7.37 7.47
CA ALA A 306 -0.72 -6.39 8.43
C ALA A 306 0.38 -5.90 9.39
N ARG A 307 1.28 -6.78 9.83
CA ARG A 307 2.44 -6.40 10.65
C ARG A 307 3.37 -5.46 9.91
N HIS A 308 3.64 -5.75 8.64
CA HIS A 308 4.44 -4.88 7.78
C HIS A 308 3.81 -3.49 7.67
N LEU A 309 2.50 -3.41 7.42
CA LEU A 309 1.79 -2.13 7.34
C LEU A 309 1.76 -1.38 8.68
N ALA A 310 1.73 -2.09 9.79
CA ALA A 310 1.65 -1.53 11.15
C ALA A 310 3.01 -1.14 11.74
N ALA A 311 4.14 -1.50 11.11
CA ALA A 311 5.49 -1.42 11.71
C ALA A 311 5.80 -0.04 12.33
N ASP A 312 5.37 1.04 11.68
CA ASP A 312 5.62 2.40 12.13
C ASP A 312 4.35 3.12 12.62
N VAL A 313 3.24 2.43 12.72
CA VAL A 313 1.94 3.04 13.05
C VAL A 313 1.60 2.78 14.52
N PRO A 314 1.28 3.80 15.32
CA PRO A 314 0.79 3.60 16.68
C PRO A 314 -0.54 2.84 16.69
N VAL A 315 -0.57 1.64 17.28
CA VAL A 315 -1.75 0.78 17.37
C VAL A 315 -2.07 0.49 18.84
N CYS A 316 -3.25 0.90 19.27
CA CYS A 316 -3.83 0.53 20.57
C CYS A 316 -4.58 -0.80 20.39
N LEU A 317 -3.94 -1.90 20.78
CA LEU A 317 -4.55 -3.23 20.76
C LEU A 317 -5.53 -3.41 21.94
N GLU A 318 -6.40 -4.44 21.84
CA GLU A 318 -7.40 -4.76 22.88
C GLU A 318 -8.31 -3.58 23.24
N THR A 319 -8.45 -2.62 22.32
CA THR A 319 -9.22 -1.40 22.49
C THR A 319 -10.38 -1.36 21.49
N ARG A 320 -11.56 -1.79 21.93
CA ARG A 320 -12.79 -1.76 21.13
C ARG A 320 -13.46 -0.40 21.27
N ILE A 321 -13.45 0.42 20.24
CA ILE A 321 -14.26 1.65 20.21
C ILE A 321 -15.74 1.25 20.10
N ALA A 322 -16.54 1.71 21.06
CA ALA A 322 -17.97 1.43 21.18
C ALA A 322 -18.84 2.63 20.81
N ARG A 323 -18.29 3.85 20.88
CA ARG A 323 -19.03 5.08 20.56
C ARG A 323 -18.12 6.15 19.97
N MET A 324 -18.69 6.96 19.06
CA MET A 324 -18.07 8.14 18.46
C MET A 324 -19.04 9.31 18.54
N ASP A 325 -18.60 10.45 19.07
CA ASP A 325 -19.38 11.68 19.15
C ASP A 325 -18.60 12.80 18.45
N HIS A 326 -19.23 13.49 17.50
CA HIS A 326 -18.65 14.69 16.89
C HIS A 326 -19.09 15.93 17.64
N THR A 327 -18.12 16.73 18.06
CA THR A 327 -18.34 17.98 18.80
C THR A 327 -17.63 19.14 18.08
N PRO A 328 -17.90 20.41 18.46
CA PRO A 328 -17.14 21.54 17.90
C PRO A 328 -15.62 21.46 18.12
N GLY A 329 -15.17 20.65 19.10
CA GLY A 329 -13.74 20.39 19.36
C GLY A 329 -13.18 19.18 18.65
N GLY A 330 -13.93 18.54 17.73
CA GLY A 330 -13.55 17.33 17.00
C GLY A 330 -14.23 16.06 17.53
N TRP A 331 -13.76 14.92 17.03
CA TRP A 331 -14.29 13.60 17.39
C TRP A 331 -13.80 13.14 18.76
N GLN A 332 -14.74 12.75 19.60
CA GLN A 332 -14.50 12.08 20.88
C GLN A 332 -14.91 10.61 20.74
N LEU A 333 -13.97 9.72 21.01
CA LEU A 333 -14.22 8.27 20.98
C LEU A 333 -14.32 7.75 22.42
N ARG A 334 -15.12 6.71 22.61
CA ARG A 334 -15.16 5.92 23.84
C ARG A 334 -15.01 4.45 23.52
N ASP A 335 -14.13 3.79 24.26
CA ASP A 335 -13.99 2.35 24.13
C ASP A 335 -15.06 1.59 24.96
N ALA A 336 -15.02 0.26 24.90
CA ALA A 336 -15.97 -0.60 25.62
C ALA A 336 -15.84 -0.51 27.15
N ALA A 337 -14.72 -0.01 27.69
CA ALA A 337 -14.51 0.28 29.11
C ALA A 337 -14.96 1.70 29.46
N SER A 338 -15.53 2.46 28.50
CA SER A 338 -15.94 3.86 28.64
C SER A 338 -14.79 4.85 28.78
N GLU A 339 -13.53 4.42 28.51
CA GLU A 339 -12.39 5.32 28.52
C GLU A 339 -12.45 6.27 27.30
N PRO A 340 -12.21 7.56 27.52
CA PRO A 340 -12.25 8.55 26.44
C PRO A 340 -10.93 8.60 25.66
N HIS A 341 -11.04 8.74 24.34
CA HIS A 341 -9.91 8.96 23.43
C HIS A 341 -10.19 10.16 22.53
N GLY A 342 -9.26 11.07 22.38
CA GLY A 342 -9.41 12.24 21.52
C GLY A 342 -8.94 13.55 22.16
N PRO A 343 -9.36 14.71 21.63
CA PRO A 343 -10.13 14.86 20.40
C PRO A 343 -9.33 14.50 19.15
N PHE A 344 -10.01 14.12 18.06
CA PHE A 344 -9.45 13.88 16.74
C PHE A 344 -10.13 14.79 15.71
N ASP A 345 -9.36 15.28 14.73
CA ASP A 345 -9.90 16.09 13.64
C ASP A 345 -10.59 15.24 12.58
N HIS A 346 -10.12 13.99 12.39
CA HIS A 346 -10.68 13.03 11.45
C HIS A 346 -10.82 11.65 12.08
N VAL A 347 -11.78 10.88 11.57
CA VAL A 347 -11.97 9.47 11.93
C VAL A 347 -12.08 8.63 10.67
N VAL A 348 -11.36 7.49 10.63
CA VAL A 348 -11.50 6.46 9.60
C VAL A 348 -12.10 5.21 10.23
N VAL A 349 -13.31 4.83 9.83
CA VAL A 349 -13.95 3.58 10.24
C VAL A 349 -13.62 2.49 9.23
N SER A 350 -12.80 1.51 9.66
CA SER A 350 -12.31 0.39 8.83
C SER A 350 -12.74 -0.94 9.44
N LEU A 351 -14.05 -1.13 9.54
CA LEU A 351 -14.69 -2.30 10.14
C LEU A 351 -15.51 -3.07 9.07
N PRO A 352 -15.86 -4.35 9.30
CA PRO A 352 -16.91 -5.03 8.54
C PRO A 352 -18.20 -4.21 8.53
N SER A 353 -18.93 -4.19 7.41
CA SER A 353 -20.09 -3.30 7.21
C SER A 353 -21.13 -3.35 8.35
N PRO A 354 -21.51 -4.49 8.93
CA PRO A 354 -22.47 -4.49 10.03
C PRO A 354 -21.92 -3.80 11.30
N GLN A 355 -20.63 -4.02 11.61
CA GLN A 355 -19.99 -3.37 12.76
C GLN A 355 -19.76 -1.87 12.51
N ALA A 356 -19.44 -1.50 11.27
CA ALA A 356 -19.33 -0.10 10.90
C ALA A 356 -20.68 0.62 11.01
N ALA A 357 -21.77 0.02 10.53
CA ALA A 357 -23.12 0.57 10.63
C ALA A 357 -23.59 0.73 12.08
N GLU A 358 -23.25 -0.21 12.97
CA GLU A 358 -23.52 -0.12 14.40
C GLU A 358 -22.79 1.09 15.01
N LEU A 359 -21.49 1.24 14.72
CA LEU A 359 -20.68 2.32 15.27
C LEU A 359 -21.05 3.70 14.72
N LEU A 360 -21.50 3.77 13.46
CA LEU A 360 -21.97 5.00 12.81
C LEU A 360 -23.29 5.52 13.40
N GLY A 361 -24.09 4.66 14.03
CA GLY A 361 -25.35 5.06 14.68
C GLY A 361 -26.32 5.75 13.70
N ASP A 362 -26.63 7.03 13.98
CA ASP A 362 -27.54 7.85 13.18
C ASP A 362 -26.83 8.66 12.07
N HIS A 363 -25.56 8.46 11.83
CA HIS A 363 -24.83 9.14 10.75
C HIS A 363 -25.44 8.79 9.38
N ALA A 364 -25.45 9.74 8.46
CA ALA A 364 -26.06 9.57 7.13
C ALA A 364 -25.53 8.32 6.37
N PHE A 365 -24.29 7.91 6.61
CA PHE A 365 -23.71 6.72 5.99
C PHE A 365 -24.22 5.40 6.56
N ALA A 366 -24.82 5.39 7.75
CA ALA A 366 -25.19 4.16 8.45
C ALA A 366 -26.16 3.28 7.64
N ALA A 367 -27.13 3.89 6.95
CA ALA A 367 -28.12 3.18 6.14
C ALA A 367 -27.46 2.50 4.92
N GLU A 368 -26.59 3.22 4.19
CA GLU A 368 -25.86 2.69 3.04
C GLU A 368 -24.91 1.54 3.48
N VAL A 369 -24.15 1.74 4.54
CA VAL A 369 -23.23 0.74 5.09
C VAL A 369 -23.97 -0.51 5.56
N ARG A 370 -25.14 -0.33 6.21
CA ARG A 370 -25.99 -1.44 6.68
C ARG A 370 -26.58 -2.25 5.54
N SER A 371 -26.84 -1.64 4.40
CA SER A 371 -27.37 -2.33 3.21
C SER A 371 -26.39 -3.36 2.63
N VAL A 372 -25.10 -3.25 2.95
CA VAL A 372 -24.09 -4.22 2.54
C VAL A 372 -24.14 -5.42 3.48
N GLY A 373 -24.84 -6.46 3.06
CA GLY A 373 -24.85 -7.73 3.79
C GLY A 373 -23.48 -8.41 3.74
N MET A 374 -23.08 -9.03 4.84
CA MET A 374 -21.90 -9.90 4.87
C MET A 374 -22.28 -11.33 5.23
N THR A 375 -21.66 -12.27 4.55
CA THR A 375 -21.92 -13.70 4.79
C THR A 375 -20.97 -14.25 5.85
N PRO A 376 -21.42 -15.21 6.68
CA PRO A 376 -20.55 -15.91 7.60
C PRO A 376 -19.74 -17.01 6.91
N CYS A 377 -18.74 -17.52 7.61
CA CYS A 377 -17.96 -18.68 7.19
C CYS A 377 -17.42 -19.43 8.42
N TRP A 378 -17.67 -20.72 8.48
CA TRP A 378 -16.95 -21.61 9.38
C TRP A 378 -15.63 -22.04 8.75
N ALA A 379 -14.55 -21.95 9.52
CA ALA A 379 -13.21 -22.38 9.13
C ALA A 379 -12.74 -23.48 10.09
N VAL A 380 -12.48 -24.68 9.59
CA VAL A 380 -11.87 -25.78 10.34
C VAL A 380 -10.37 -25.77 10.13
N LEU A 381 -9.62 -25.90 11.21
CA LEU A 381 -8.16 -25.85 11.31
C LEU A 381 -7.68 -27.21 11.79
N ALA A 382 -7.09 -28.00 10.92
CA ALA A 382 -6.65 -29.35 11.23
C ALA A 382 -5.17 -29.55 10.96
N ALA A 383 -4.43 -30.07 11.93
CA ALA A 383 -3.04 -30.50 11.76
C ALA A 383 -2.95 -32.01 11.93
N PHE A 384 -2.21 -32.70 11.06
CA PHE A 384 -2.07 -34.15 11.06
C PHE A 384 -0.62 -34.59 11.23
N ASP A 385 -0.43 -35.73 11.88
CA ASP A 385 0.87 -36.38 11.95
C ASP A 385 1.12 -37.19 10.66
N GLY A 386 1.98 -36.64 9.81
CA GLY A 386 2.22 -37.16 8.47
C GLY A 386 1.40 -36.50 7.39
N ARG A 387 1.89 -36.62 6.17
CA ARG A 387 1.31 -35.97 5.00
C ARG A 387 0.11 -36.75 4.46
N ILE A 388 -1.01 -36.08 4.28
CA ILE A 388 -2.14 -36.62 3.54
C ILE A 388 -1.78 -36.68 2.06
N GLU A 389 -1.83 -37.89 1.47
CA GLU A 389 -1.49 -38.08 0.07
C GLU A 389 -2.58 -37.50 -0.84
N THR A 390 -2.24 -36.44 -1.55
CA THR A 390 -3.12 -35.82 -2.55
C THR A 390 -2.30 -35.15 -3.65
N ALA A 391 -2.84 -35.13 -4.85
CA ALA A 391 -2.19 -34.53 -6.01
C ALA A 391 -2.30 -32.99 -6.06
N TRP A 392 -2.95 -32.36 -5.08
CA TRP A 392 -3.21 -30.92 -5.04
C TRP A 392 -2.92 -30.34 -3.65
N ASP A 393 -2.71 -29.02 -3.61
CA ASP A 393 -2.44 -28.27 -2.38
C ASP A 393 -3.64 -27.40 -1.98
N ALA A 394 -4.55 -27.08 -2.92
CA ALA A 394 -5.80 -26.42 -2.62
C ALA A 394 -6.88 -26.76 -3.64
N ALA A 395 -8.12 -26.78 -3.19
CA ALA A 395 -9.29 -27.10 -4.01
C ALA A 395 -10.42 -26.09 -3.78
N PHE A 396 -10.99 -25.61 -4.88
CA PHE A 396 -12.33 -25.05 -4.90
C PHE A 396 -13.30 -26.21 -5.00
N VAL A 397 -14.15 -26.37 -4.02
CA VAL A 397 -15.07 -27.52 -3.95
C VAL A 397 -16.48 -27.07 -4.30
N HIS A 398 -17.10 -27.81 -5.19
CA HIS A 398 -18.44 -27.54 -5.68
C HIS A 398 -19.41 -28.63 -5.22
N GLN A 399 -20.66 -28.25 -4.94
CA GLN A 399 -21.73 -29.16 -4.50
C GLN A 399 -21.37 -29.95 -3.22
N SER A 400 -20.75 -29.30 -2.24
CA SER A 400 -20.30 -29.81 -0.96
C SER A 400 -20.56 -28.81 0.15
N LEU A 401 -20.51 -29.26 1.41
CA LEU A 401 -20.51 -28.35 2.58
C LEU A 401 -19.24 -27.49 2.64
N VAL A 402 -18.13 -28.05 2.17
CA VAL A 402 -16.84 -27.35 2.06
C VAL A 402 -16.78 -26.62 0.73
N ALA A 403 -16.53 -25.31 0.76
CA ALA A 403 -16.30 -24.50 -0.44
C ALA A 403 -14.82 -24.45 -0.84
N TRP A 404 -13.93 -24.58 0.13
CA TRP A 404 -12.49 -24.45 -0.04
C TRP A 404 -11.75 -25.36 0.92
N ALA A 405 -10.76 -26.07 0.42
CA ALA A 405 -9.81 -26.84 1.21
C ALA A 405 -8.37 -26.46 0.80
N ALA A 406 -7.50 -26.16 1.75
CA ALA A 406 -6.12 -25.81 1.46
C ALA A 406 -5.14 -26.40 2.46
N ARG A 407 -4.07 -26.96 1.94
CA ARG A 407 -2.89 -27.36 2.69
C ARG A 407 -2.11 -26.10 3.09
N ASN A 408 -2.31 -25.63 4.32
CA ASN A 408 -1.66 -24.44 4.80
C ASN A 408 -0.13 -24.59 4.85
N SER A 409 0.36 -25.79 5.16
CA SER A 409 1.80 -26.13 5.18
C SER A 409 2.46 -26.14 3.79
N SER A 410 1.72 -26.09 2.68
CA SER A 410 2.29 -25.91 1.33
C SER A 410 2.68 -24.47 1.01
N LYS A 411 2.26 -23.53 1.84
CA LYS A 411 2.54 -22.10 1.62
C LYS A 411 3.96 -21.75 2.09
N PRO A 412 4.65 -20.83 1.42
CA PRO A 412 5.96 -20.34 1.83
C PRO A 412 6.00 -19.88 3.30
N GLY A 413 7.08 -20.24 4.01
CA GLY A 413 7.32 -19.83 5.40
C GLY A 413 6.53 -20.60 6.46
N ARG A 414 5.81 -21.70 6.10
CA ARG A 414 5.15 -22.62 7.05
C ARG A 414 6.01 -23.86 7.23
N ASP A 415 5.86 -24.53 8.39
CA ASP A 415 6.56 -25.81 8.65
C ASP A 415 5.99 -26.90 7.73
N PRO A 416 6.80 -27.50 6.82
CA PRO A 416 6.33 -28.53 5.90
C PRO A 416 6.23 -29.93 6.54
N LEU A 417 6.74 -30.10 7.76
CA LEU A 417 6.80 -31.39 8.44
C LEU A 417 5.47 -31.77 9.12
N ILE A 418 4.62 -30.77 9.37
CA ILE A 418 3.28 -30.99 9.91
C ILE A 418 2.26 -30.66 8.82
N ASP A 419 1.38 -31.58 8.51
CA ASP A 419 0.39 -31.38 7.47
C ASP A 419 -0.81 -30.59 8.00
N CYS A 420 -0.76 -29.27 7.84
CA CYS A 420 -1.78 -28.33 8.29
C CYS A 420 -2.77 -28.03 7.16
N TRP A 421 -4.07 -28.15 7.44
CA TRP A 421 -5.16 -27.89 6.50
C TRP A 421 -6.13 -26.87 7.04
N VAL A 422 -6.68 -26.06 6.17
CA VAL A 422 -7.78 -25.13 6.43
C VAL A 422 -8.94 -25.46 5.50
N LEU A 423 -10.11 -25.68 6.08
CA LEU A 423 -11.34 -25.95 5.36
C LEU A 423 -12.30 -24.78 5.61
N HIS A 424 -12.84 -24.18 4.56
CA HIS A 424 -13.90 -23.19 4.65
C HIS A 424 -15.22 -23.81 4.21
N ALA A 425 -16.22 -23.72 5.06
CA ALA A 425 -17.58 -24.11 4.68
C ALA A 425 -18.19 -23.10 3.71
N THR A 426 -19.22 -23.53 2.98
CA THR A 426 -20.00 -22.62 2.14
C THR A 426 -20.69 -21.54 2.98
N PRO A 427 -20.93 -20.33 2.43
CA PRO A 427 -21.66 -19.29 3.14
C PRO A 427 -23.06 -19.70 3.56
N ASP A 428 -23.80 -20.39 2.70
CA ASP A 428 -25.18 -20.82 2.97
C ASP A 428 -25.23 -21.84 4.11
N TRP A 429 -24.34 -22.85 4.08
CA TRP A 429 -24.24 -23.82 5.17
C TRP A 429 -23.83 -23.15 6.47
N SER A 430 -22.85 -22.24 6.41
CA SER A 430 -22.39 -21.49 7.58
C SER A 430 -23.51 -20.63 8.20
N ALA A 431 -24.33 -19.99 7.36
CA ALA A 431 -25.46 -19.18 7.83
C ALA A 431 -26.56 -20.04 8.49
N ALA A 432 -26.82 -21.23 7.95
CA ALA A 432 -27.81 -22.15 8.51
C ALA A 432 -27.34 -22.82 9.82
N HIS A 433 -26.03 -22.80 10.11
CA HIS A 433 -25.41 -23.53 11.23
C HIS A 433 -24.58 -22.63 12.15
N LEU A 434 -24.99 -21.37 12.33
CA LEU A 434 -24.26 -20.41 13.17
C LEU A 434 -24.16 -20.84 14.64
N ASP A 435 -25.15 -21.57 15.15
CA ASP A 435 -25.25 -21.93 16.55
C ASP A 435 -24.65 -23.30 16.89
N LEU A 436 -24.09 -24.02 15.90
CA LEU A 436 -23.39 -25.28 16.16
C LEU A 436 -22.16 -25.05 17.05
N ALA A 437 -21.88 -26.04 17.90
CA ALA A 437 -20.64 -26.08 18.64
C ALA A 437 -19.43 -26.28 17.70
N PRO A 438 -18.28 -25.67 17.98
CA PRO A 438 -17.08 -25.81 17.12
C PRO A 438 -16.68 -27.27 16.89
N ASP A 439 -16.81 -28.13 17.89
CA ASP A 439 -16.48 -29.56 17.78
C ASP A 439 -17.38 -30.29 16.77
N ASP A 440 -18.70 -29.99 16.78
CA ASP A 440 -19.64 -30.57 15.81
C ASP A 440 -19.33 -30.14 14.38
N VAL A 441 -18.95 -28.85 14.21
CA VAL A 441 -18.51 -28.33 12.91
C VAL A 441 -17.24 -29.05 12.44
N CYS A 442 -16.29 -29.31 13.32
CA CYS A 442 -15.09 -30.08 13.01
C CYS A 442 -15.44 -31.46 12.48
N VAL A 443 -16.31 -32.20 13.18
CA VAL A 443 -16.73 -33.56 12.78
C VAL A 443 -17.36 -33.55 11.40
N LEU A 444 -18.29 -32.63 11.14
CA LEU A 444 -19.02 -32.55 9.87
C LEU A 444 -18.09 -32.19 8.70
N LEU A 445 -17.24 -31.17 8.86
CA LEU A 445 -16.38 -30.73 7.77
C LEU A 445 -15.20 -31.68 7.53
N LEU A 446 -14.69 -32.37 8.55
CA LEU A 446 -13.67 -33.41 8.36
C LEU A 446 -14.22 -34.65 7.66
N LYS A 447 -15.45 -35.04 7.95
CA LYS A 447 -16.11 -36.13 7.23
C LYS A 447 -16.22 -35.79 5.74
N GLU A 448 -16.71 -34.61 5.43
CA GLU A 448 -16.82 -34.12 4.06
C GLU A 448 -15.45 -34.04 3.38
N PHE A 449 -14.43 -33.61 4.11
CA PHE A 449 -13.04 -33.53 3.59
C PHE A 449 -12.49 -34.92 3.25
N ALA A 450 -12.77 -35.96 4.06
CA ALA A 450 -12.41 -37.34 3.73
C ALA A 450 -13.10 -37.83 2.43
N GLU A 451 -14.37 -37.47 2.23
CA GLU A 451 -15.10 -37.76 1.00
C GLU A 451 -14.50 -37.03 -0.23
N ILE A 452 -14.09 -35.74 -0.07
CA ILE A 452 -13.39 -34.97 -1.10
C ILE A 452 -12.05 -35.60 -1.49
N LEU A 453 -11.32 -36.14 -0.51
CA LEU A 453 -10.03 -36.81 -0.73
C LEU A 453 -10.20 -38.22 -1.31
N GLY A 454 -11.32 -38.86 -1.07
CA GLY A 454 -11.55 -40.25 -1.43
C GLY A 454 -10.73 -41.27 -0.60
N THR A 455 -10.15 -40.81 0.52
CA THR A 455 -9.33 -41.64 1.42
C THR A 455 -9.58 -41.24 2.88
N PRO A 456 -9.45 -42.20 3.82
CA PRO A 456 -9.52 -41.87 5.23
C PRO A 456 -8.43 -40.88 5.61
N ILE A 457 -8.75 -39.94 6.50
CA ILE A 457 -7.81 -39.01 7.05
C ILE A 457 -7.21 -39.54 8.37
N PRO A 458 -5.91 -39.27 8.66
CA PRO A 458 -5.31 -39.70 9.91
C PRO A 458 -5.90 -38.93 11.10
N PRO A 459 -5.71 -39.40 12.35
CA PRO A 459 -6.06 -38.64 13.52
C PRO A 459 -5.37 -37.27 13.54
N ALA A 460 -6.11 -36.24 13.94
CA ALA A 460 -5.59 -34.90 14.01
C ALA A 460 -4.74 -34.69 15.28
N LEU A 461 -3.59 -34.06 15.12
CA LEU A 461 -2.76 -33.54 16.24
C LEU A 461 -3.38 -32.30 16.87
N HIS A 462 -4.04 -31.52 16.04
CA HIS A 462 -4.78 -30.32 16.45
C HIS A 462 -6.02 -30.18 15.58
N LEU A 463 -7.14 -29.84 16.20
CA LEU A 463 -8.40 -29.62 15.54
C LEU A 463 -9.16 -28.50 16.25
N ASP A 464 -9.59 -27.50 15.52
CA ASP A 464 -10.35 -26.36 16.01
C ASP A 464 -11.24 -25.79 14.91
N ALA A 465 -12.33 -25.13 15.26
CA ALA A 465 -13.17 -24.41 14.31
C ALA A 465 -13.34 -22.96 14.73
N HIS A 466 -13.23 -22.06 13.75
CA HIS A 466 -13.43 -20.65 13.94
C HIS A 466 -14.63 -20.14 13.14
N ARG A 467 -15.50 -19.38 13.81
CA ARG A 467 -16.69 -18.79 13.20
C ARG A 467 -16.45 -17.34 12.80
N TRP A 468 -16.31 -17.10 11.51
CA TRP A 468 -16.32 -15.76 10.94
C TRP A 468 -17.76 -15.30 10.74
N LEU A 469 -18.27 -14.36 11.56
CA LEU A 469 -19.62 -13.82 11.39
C LEU A 469 -19.74 -12.92 10.16
N PHE A 470 -18.66 -12.23 9.80
CA PHE A 470 -18.59 -11.25 8.71
C PHE A 470 -17.39 -11.58 7.81
N SER A 471 -17.47 -12.69 7.08
CA SER A 471 -16.37 -13.22 6.28
C SER A 471 -16.22 -12.47 4.96
N ALA A 472 -17.26 -12.41 4.16
CA ALA A 472 -17.23 -11.83 2.82
C ALA A 472 -18.47 -10.99 2.53
N ALA A 473 -18.29 -9.96 1.71
CA ALA A 473 -19.39 -9.22 1.11
C ALA A 473 -19.79 -9.84 -0.25
N PRO A 474 -21.05 -9.73 -0.67
CA PRO A 474 -21.47 -10.10 -2.01
C PRO A 474 -20.66 -9.33 -3.08
N LEU A 475 -20.30 -10.01 -4.17
CA LEU A 475 -19.51 -9.41 -5.27
C LEU A 475 -20.24 -8.32 -6.08
N VAL A 476 -21.48 -7.99 -5.74
CA VAL A 476 -22.44 -7.26 -6.61
C VAL A 476 -22.30 -5.72 -6.51
N LEU A 477 -21.40 -5.18 -5.70
CA LEU A 477 -21.33 -3.74 -5.47
C LEU A 477 -20.29 -3.02 -6.34
N GLU A 478 -20.36 -3.18 -7.66
CA GLU A 478 -19.57 -2.38 -8.61
C GLU A 478 -19.91 -0.88 -8.61
N SER A 479 -20.99 -0.47 -7.93
CA SER A 479 -21.52 0.90 -7.93
C SER A 479 -21.09 1.74 -6.72
N LEU A 480 -20.46 1.17 -5.70
CA LEU A 480 -20.02 1.95 -4.54
C LEU A 480 -18.69 2.66 -4.81
N SER A 481 -18.58 3.86 -4.27
CA SER A 481 -17.28 4.55 -4.13
C SER A 481 -16.31 3.66 -3.34
N LEU A 482 -15.01 3.73 -3.64
CA LEU A 482 -13.98 2.98 -2.89
C LEU A 482 -13.92 3.35 -1.40
N SER A 483 -14.47 4.52 -1.02
CA SER A 483 -14.62 4.98 0.37
C SER A 483 -15.77 5.97 0.45
N LEU A 484 -16.45 6.05 1.60
CA LEU A 484 -17.34 7.16 1.91
C LEU A 484 -16.56 8.23 2.66
N PHE A 485 -16.92 9.50 2.42
CA PHE A 485 -16.25 10.61 3.10
C PHE A 485 -17.23 11.77 3.32
N ASP A 486 -17.35 12.20 4.57
CA ASP A 486 -18.09 13.39 4.96
C ASP A 486 -17.10 14.54 5.23
N PRO A 487 -17.01 15.54 4.33
CA PRO A 487 -16.14 16.68 4.53
C PRO A 487 -16.58 17.60 5.66
N GLY A 488 -17.86 17.56 6.08
CA GLY A 488 -18.38 18.38 7.17
C GLY A 488 -17.85 17.96 8.54
N THR A 489 -17.63 16.67 8.73
CA THR A 489 -17.16 16.10 10.00
C THR A 489 -15.76 15.50 9.90
N GLY A 490 -15.22 15.32 8.70
CA GLY A 490 -13.94 14.64 8.50
C GLY A 490 -14.01 13.12 8.74
N LEU A 491 -15.20 12.52 8.63
CA LEU A 491 -15.41 11.09 8.77
C LEU A 491 -15.19 10.37 7.44
N ALA A 492 -14.35 9.33 7.45
CA ALA A 492 -14.19 8.41 6.33
C ALA A 492 -14.62 6.99 6.73
N VAL A 493 -15.18 6.24 5.79
CA VAL A 493 -15.49 4.81 5.95
C VAL A 493 -14.82 4.04 4.82
N CYS A 494 -14.15 2.94 5.16
CA CYS A 494 -13.47 2.08 4.20
C CYS A 494 -13.52 0.61 4.61
N GLY A 495 -13.28 -0.26 3.65
CA GLY A 495 -13.26 -1.71 3.85
C GLY A 495 -13.21 -2.45 2.51
N ASP A 496 -12.80 -3.71 2.52
CA ASP A 496 -12.80 -4.56 1.34
C ASP A 496 -14.19 -4.73 0.70
N TRP A 497 -15.24 -4.68 1.53
CA TRP A 497 -16.63 -4.76 1.10
C TRP A 497 -17.08 -3.62 0.19
N MET A 498 -16.35 -2.51 0.15
CA MET A 498 -16.54 -1.41 -0.80
C MET A 498 -15.83 -1.64 -2.15
N ALA A 499 -14.97 -2.64 -2.24
CA ALA A 499 -14.07 -2.84 -3.39
C ALA A 499 -13.90 -4.32 -3.78
N GLY A 500 -14.96 -5.11 -3.70
CA GLY A 500 -15.01 -6.49 -4.18
C GLY A 500 -14.52 -7.57 -3.20
N GLY A 501 -14.47 -7.27 -1.90
CA GLY A 501 -14.32 -8.28 -0.84
C GLY A 501 -12.96 -9.00 -0.78
N ARG A 502 -11.89 -8.44 -1.33
CA ARG A 502 -10.55 -9.03 -1.41
C ARG A 502 -9.52 -8.16 -0.69
N LEU A 503 -8.32 -8.72 -0.42
CA LEU A 503 -7.23 -7.97 0.18
C LEU A 503 -6.81 -6.76 -0.68
N GLU A 504 -6.79 -6.89 -2.00
CA GLU A 504 -6.60 -5.79 -2.94
C GLU A 504 -7.69 -4.72 -2.79
N GLY A 505 -8.95 -5.14 -2.62
CA GLY A 505 -10.06 -4.23 -2.35
C GLY A 505 -9.89 -3.47 -1.03
N ALA A 506 -9.46 -4.17 0.03
CA ALA A 506 -9.15 -3.55 1.30
C ALA A 506 -8.05 -2.48 1.17
N PHE A 507 -6.98 -2.80 0.44
CA PHE A 507 -5.90 -1.86 0.16
C PHE A 507 -6.41 -0.62 -0.60
N ARG A 508 -7.11 -0.81 -1.72
CA ARG A 508 -7.63 0.28 -2.56
C ARG A 508 -8.59 1.19 -1.80
N SER A 509 -9.46 0.59 -0.99
CA SER A 509 -10.43 1.30 -0.16
C SER A 509 -9.74 2.16 0.91
N GLY A 510 -8.73 1.61 1.60
CA GLY A 510 -7.96 2.36 2.59
C GLY A 510 -7.17 3.52 2.00
N VAL A 511 -6.54 3.33 0.83
CA VAL A 511 -5.86 4.40 0.08
C VAL A 511 -6.85 5.50 -0.34
N ALA A 512 -8.05 5.11 -0.78
CA ALA A 512 -9.10 6.07 -1.16
C ALA A 512 -9.55 6.93 0.02
N ALA A 513 -9.78 6.32 1.19
CA ALA A 513 -10.16 7.03 2.41
C ALA A 513 -9.07 8.04 2.86
N ALA A 514 -7.82 7.61 2.90
CA ALA A 514 -6.69 8.51 3.17
C ALA A 514 -6.64 9.66 2.14
N GLY A 515 -6.82 9.35 0.86
CA GLY A 515 -6.84 10.33 -0.22
C GLY A 515 -7.93 11.39 -0.07
N CYS A 516 -9.10 11.04 0.48
CA CYS A 516 -10.16 12.01 0.77
C CYS A 516 -9.73 13.00 1.86
N ILE A 517 -9.16 12.52 2.95
CA ILE A 517 -8.66 13.36 4.05
C ILE A 517 -7.52 14.27 3.56
N LEU A 518 -6.56 13.71 2.80
CA LEU A 518 -5.44 14.49 2.24
C LEU A 518 -5.91 15.59 1.28
N ARG A 519 -6.94 15.34 0.48
CA ARG A 519 -7.53 16.36 -0.40
C ARG A 519 -8.22 17.46 0.39
N GLN A 520 -8.97 17.12 1.43
CA GLN A 520 -9.61 18.12 2.31
C GLN A 520 -8.55 19.00 3.00
N ALA A 521 -7.44 18.42 3.42
CA ALA A 521 -6.32 19.15 4.00
C ALA A 521 -5.47 19.94 2.97
N GLY A 522 -5.82 19.91 1.68
CA GLY A 522 -5.09 20.62 0.63
C GLY A 522 -3.71 20.04 0.28
N ILE A 523 -3.38 18.85 0.77
CA ILE A 523 -2.10 18.18 0.51
C ILE A 523 -2.09 17.53 -0.88
N LEU A 524 -3.22 16.97 -1.31
CA LEU A 524 -3.39 16.46 -2.67
C LEU A 524 -4.18 17.48 -3.49
N ALA A 525 -3.65 17.81 -4.67
CA ALA A 525 -4.39 18.63 -5.63
C ALA A 525 -5.75 17.97 -5.95
N VAL A 526 -6.82 18.74 -5.87
CA VAL A 526 -8.10 18.33 -6.44
C VAL A 526 -7.83 18.11 -7.92
N LYS A 527 -8.09 16.91 -8.47
CA LYS A 527 -8.15 16.74 -9.92
C LYS A 527 -9.21 17.74 -10.38
N SER A 528 -8.78 18.86 -10.97
CA SER A 528 -9.70 19.69 -11.73
C SER A 528 -10.28 18.76 -12.79
N ILE A 529 -11.59 18.54 -12.74
CA ILE A 529 -12.33 18.03 -13.87
C ILE A 529 -12.04 19.06 -14.95
N GLN A 530 -11.15 18.74 -15.89
CA GLN A 530 -11.01 19.56 -17.09
C GLN A 530 -12.39 19.56 -17.72
N PRO A 531 -13.06 20.73 -17.88
CA PRO A 531 -14.23 20.78 -18.69
C PRO A 531 -13.79 20.28 -20.07
N ARG A 532 -14.40 19.21 -20.57
CA ARG A 532 -14.26 18.83 -21.96
C ARG A 532 -14.62 20.07 -22.76
N LEU A 533 -13.64 20.67 -23.39
CA LEU A 533 -13.89 21.71 -24.38
C LEU A 533 -14.72 21.05 -25.48
N PRO A 534 -15.96 21.48 -25.74
CA PRO A 534 -16.73 20.95 -26.86
C PRO A 534 -16.01 21.41 -28.13
N GLY A 535 -15.54 20.47 -28.96
CA GLY A 535 -15.12 20.77 -30.31
C GLY A 535 -13.74 20.33 -30.76
N LEU A 536 -13.06 19.39 -30.10
CA LEU A 536 -11.89 18.71 -30.67
C LEU A 536 -12.22 17.22 -30.85
N GLN A 537 -13.03 16.94 -31.89
CA GLN A 537 -13.00 15.66 -32.59
C GLN A 537 -12.13 15.87 -33.84
N GLY A 538 -10.98 15.18 -33.89
CA GLY A 538 -10.09 15.12 -35.00
C GLY A 538 -9.02 14.09 -34.69
#